data_f74b32734be5268316e79470635d8bbf
#
_entry.id   f74b32734be5268316e79470635d8bbf
#
_cell.length_a   1.000
_cell.length_b   1.000
_cell.length_c   1.000
_cell.angle_alpha   90.00
_cell.angle_beta   90.00
_cell.angle_gamma   90.00
#
_symmetry.space_group_name_H-M   'P 1'
#
loop_
_entity.id
_entity.type
_entity.pdbx_description
1 polymer ?
#
loop_
_entity_poly.entity_id
_entity_poly.type
_entity_poly.pdbx_seq_one_letter_code
_entity_poly.pdbx_strand_id
1 'polypeptide(L)'
;MMIQDTIAAISTAVGEGGIAVIRVSGPEAVAESAKCFRSKSNIVTVDSHTVHYGHIVDPISGEVVEEILLTIMRGPRSFTAEDVVELSTHGGVVAVKRVLELLLRSGDVRIAEPGEFTKRAFLNGRIDLTQAEAVIDLIRSKSDRAFSVAMKQAEGMLSKKVKALRHNLIELLAHIEVNIDYPEHDVASMTSDYIRERCGEACAEIDRLLKTASEGKILREGIMTAIVGRPNVGKSSLLNALVQENKAIVTDIPGTTRDVIEEYVTLGGIPLRLLDTAGIRETADVVERIGVERSRSALEEADLILFVLNVNEELHPDDRLLMEQFRNRPVVVLLNKTDLPVVMDTSEVEAIFSSEQIVRLSVLHEQGLETLEDVIKRMFFGGELESADLTYVSNVRHITLLGHARQSLVDAMEATDIGIPIDIVQIDVRTAWEQLGELIGDSVSDSLIDQIFSQFCLGK
;
A
#
# COMPACT_ATOMS: atom_id res chain seq x y z
N MET A 1 -1.66 -15.40 23.69
CA MET A 1 -1.27 -16.83 23.65
C MET A 1 0.10 -16.89 23.01
N MET A 2 1.15 -17.36 23.65
CA MET A 2 2.45 -17.50 22.98
C MET A 2 2.34 -18.59 21.92
N ILE A 3 2.66 -18.26 20.69
CA ILE A 3 2.75 -19.23 19.60
C ILE A 3 3.95 -20.11 19.91
N GLN A 4 3.74 -21.41 20.10
CA GLN A 4 4.81 -22.34 20.56
C GLN A 4 5.41 -23.17 19.43
N ASP A 5 4.94 -23.00 18.20
CA ASP A 5 5.40 -23.77 17.04
C ASP A 5 6.44 -23.01 16.20
N THR A 6 7.23 -23.77 15.45
CA THR A 6 8.24 -23.21 14.53
C THR A 6 7.74 -23.30 13.09
N ILE A 7 7.90 -22.22 12.35
CA ILE A 7 7.46 -22.08 10.96
C ILE A 7 8.64 -21.86 10.01
N ALA A 8 8.48 -22.31 8.76
CA ALA A 8 9.44 -22.03 7.69
C ALA A 8 8.74 -21.69 6.39
N ALA A 9 9.33 -20.80 5.60
CA ALA A 9 8.91 -20.52 4.24
C ALA A 9 10.04 -19.93 3.39
N ILE A 10 9.87 -20.02 2.07
CA ILE A 10 10.70 -19.28 1.10
C ILE A 10 10.30 -17.82 1.16
N SER A 11 11.25 -16.93 1.48
CA SER A 11 11.03 -15.49 1.66
C SER A 11 11.41 -14.63 0.46
N THR A 12 12.04 -15.20 -0.55
CA THR A 12 12.38 -14.54 -1.82
C THR A 12 11.35 -14.90 -2.90
N ALA A 13 11.26 -14.08 -3.94
CA ALA A 13 10.45 -14.41 -5.11
C ALA A 13 10.89 -15.76 -5.70
N VAL A 14 9.93 -16.56 -6.16
CA VAL A 14 10.19 -17.86 -6.79
C VAL A 14 10.59 -17.60 -8.25
N GLY A 15 11.79 -18.07 -8.64
CA GLY A 15 12.31 -17.87 -9.98
C GLY A 15 13.81 -18.22 -10.04
N GLU A 16 14.45 -17.96 -11.19
CA GLU A 16 15.89 -18.11 -11.34
C GLU A 16 16.59 -16.84 -10.83
N GLY A 17 17.43 -16.98 -9.82
CA GLY A 17 18.21 -15.91 -9.21
C GLY A 17 19.53 -16.38 -8.66
N GLY A 18 20.41 -15.48 -8.26
CA GLY A 18 21.69 -15.84 -7.65
C GLY A 18 21.51 -16.45 -6.26
N ILE A 19 20.52 -15.96 -5.49
CA ILE A 19 20.27 -16.34 -4.10
C ILE A 19 18.77 -16.48 -3.87
N ALA A 20 18.37 -17.51 -3.08
CA ALA A 20 17.06 -17.60 -2.46
C ALA A 20 17.19 -17.73 -0.94
N VAL A 21 16.23 -17.21 -0.20
CA VAL A 21 16.24 -17.22 1.27
C VAL A 21 15.05 -18.02 1.78
N ILE A 22 15.34 -19.00 2.64
CA ILE A 22 14.33 -19.66 3.47
C ILE A 22 14.44 -19.07 4.87
N ARG A 23 13.31 -18.63 5.42
CA ARG A 23 13.22 -18.12 6.79
C ARG A 23 12.55 -19.15 7.68
N VAL A 24 13.13 -19.37 8.85
CA VAL A 24 12.59 -20.21 9.91
C VAL A 24 12.41 -19.32 11.15
N SER A 25 11.26 -19.36 11.81
CA SER A 25 10.97 -18.58 13.01
C SER A 25 10.23 -19.41 14.05
N GLY A 26 10.62 -19.25 15.31
CA GLY A 26 9.97 -19.92 16.43
C GLY A 26 11.00 -20.44 17.45
N PRO A 27 10.52 -21.07 18.55
CA PRO A 27 11.36 -21.50 19.66
C PRO A 27 12.43 -22.54 19.25
N GLU A 28 12.12 -23.40 18.27
CA GLU A 28 13.02 -24.46 17.80
C GLU A 28 13.76 -24.10 16.50
N ALA A 29 13.66 -22.84 16.04
CA ALA A 29 14.22 -22.42 14.74
C ALA A 29 15.72 -22.76 14.60
N VAL A 30 16.51 -22.50 15.64
CA VAL A 30 17.95 -22.76 15.64
C VAL A 30 18.23 -24.27 15.76
N ALA A 31 17.53 -24.96 16.66
CA ALA A 31 17.75 -26.39 16.91
C ALA A 31 17.38 -27.24 15.68
N GLU A 32 16.23 -26.93 15.04
CA GLU A 32 15.77 -27.65 13.83
C GLU A 32 16.69 -27.37 12.63
N SER A 33 17.13 -26.13 12.44
CA SER A 33 18.08 -25.80 11.38
C SER A 33 19.44 -26.49 11.60
N ALA A 34 19.86 -26.67 12.85
CA ALA A 34 21.12 -27.36 13.19
C ALA A 34 21.11 -28.85 12.80
N LYS A 35 19.93 -29.50 12.79
CA LYS A 35 19.84 -30.94 12.41
C LYS A 35 20.30 -31.21 10.97
N CYS A 36 20.03 -30.27 10.07
CA CYS A 36 20.37 -30.40 8.65
C CYS A 36 21.55 -29.52 8.21
N PHE A 37 22.11 -28.68 9.08
CA PHE A 37 23.22 -27.79 8.73
C PHE A 37 24.58 -28.32 9.30
N ARG A 38 25.56 -28.42 8.44
CA ARG A 38 26.91 -28.85 8.79
C ARG A 38 27.90 -27.72 8.51
N SER A 39 28.56 -27.24 9.56
CA SER A 39 29.63 -26.23 9.48
C SER A 39 30.76 -26.50 10.48
N LYS A 40 31.78 -25.64 10.49
CA LYS A 40 32.85 -25.70 11.49
C LYS A 40 32.39 -25.23 12.88
N SER A 41 31.38 -24.39 12.95
CA SER A 41 30.82 -23.82 14.20
C SER A 41 29.56 -24.55 14.60
N ASN A 42 29.37 -24.74 15.91
CA ASN A 42 28.10 -25.23 16.44
C ASN A 42 27.09 -24.04 16.49
N ILE A 43 26.16 -24.01 15.55
CA ILE A 43 25.20 -22.90 15.43
C ILE A 43 24.24 -22.75 16.62
N VAL A 44 24.09 -23.81 17.45
CA VAL A 44 23.22 -23.72 18.65
C VAL A 44 23.81 -22.78 19.70
N THR A 45 25.15 -22.63 19.74
CA THR A 45 25.86 -21.88 20.77
C THR A 45 26.45 -20.56 20.30
N VAL A 46 26.33 -20.22 19.02
CA VAL A 46 26.87 -18.97 18.48
C VAL A 46 26.01 -17.75 18.85
N ASP A 47 26.63 -16.58 18.79
CA ASP A 47 26.00 -15.30 19.07
C ASP A 47 24.93 -14.94 18.05
N SER A 48 24.00 -14.09 18.44
CA SER A 48 22.99 -13.50 17.57
C SER A 48 23.62 -12.55 16.54
N HIS A 49 23.00 -12.46 15.37
CA HIS A 49 23.42 -11.61 14.24
C HIS A 49 24.78 -12.03 13.67
N THR A 50 24.98 -13.35 13.54
CA THR A 50 26.17 -13.95 12.93
C THR A 50 25.79 -14.77 11.69
N VAL A 51 26.74 -14.84 10.74
CA VAL A 51 26.59 -15.57 9.49
C VAL A 51 27.59 -16.71 9.45
N HIS A 52 27.14 -17.92 9.08
CA HIS A 52 27.89 -19.13 9.07
C HIS A 52 27.84 -19.78 7.70
N TYR A 53 29.02 -20.05 7.13
CA TYR A 53 29.17 -20.86 5.92
C TYR A 53 29.11 -22.34 6.26
N GLY A 54 28.38 -23.10 5.44
CA GLY A 54 28.27 -24.54 5.59
C GLY A 54 27.45 -25.21 4.50
N HIS A 55 27.03 -26.43 4.77
CA HIS A 55 26.25 -27.25 3.84
C HIS A 55 24.98 -27.76 4.49
N ILE A 56 23.92 -27.80 3.71
CA ILE A 56 22.73 -28.57 4.07
C ILE A 56 22.98 -30.03 3.72
N VAL A 57 22.78 -30.87 4.71
CA VAL A 57 23.00 -32.32 4.62
C VAL A 57 21.75 -33.04 5.05
N ASP A 58 21.28 -33.99 4.27
CA ASP A 58 20.16 -34.84 4.66
C ASP A 58 20.62 -35.70 5.89
N PRO A 59 19.98 -35.55 7.06
CA PRO A 59 20.39 -36.21 8.28
C PRO A 59 20.24 -37.74 8.22
N ILE A 60 19.43 -38.26 7.28
CA ILE A 60 19.17 -39.71 7.12
C ILE A 60 20.17 -40.32 6.18
N SER A 61 20.36 -39.76 4.97
CA SER A 61 21.25 -40.31 3.95
C SER A 61 22.71 -39.85 4.09
N GLY A 62 22.95 -38.73 4.77
CA GLY A 62 24.26 -38.07 4.83
C GLY A 62 24.66 -37.34 3.54
N GLU A 63 23.78 -37.28 2.55
CA GLU A 63 23.99 -36.58 1.27
C GLU A 63 24.10 -35.08 1.47
N VAL A 64 25.08 -34.43 0.85
CA VAL A 64 25.16 -32.96 0.77
C VAL A 64 24.17 -32.50 -0.28
N VAL A 65 23.18 -31.69 0.15
CA VAL A 65 22.10 -31.22 -0.70
C VAL A 65 22.42 -29.86 -1.29
N GLU A 66 23.01 -28.95 -0.48
CA GLU A 66 23.24 -27.56 -0.88
C GLU A 66 24.38 -26.94 -0.05
N GLU A 67 25.06 -25.99 -0.65
CA GLU A 67 26.04 -25.10 0.00
C GLU A 67 25.34 -23.78 0.32
N ILE A 68 25.39 -23.32 1.58
CA ILE A 68 24.62 -22.17 2.03
C ILE A 68 25.37 -21.23 2.96
N LEU A 69 24.83 -20.01 3.11
CA LEU A 69 25.08 -19.14 4.25
C LEU A 69 23.87 -19.20 5.18
N LEU A 70 24.13 -19.41 6.48
CA LEU A 70 23.09 -19.43 7.50
C LEU A 70 23.27 -18.25 8.43
N THR A 71 22.22 -17.42 8.59
CA THR A 71 22.18 -16.26 9.49
C THR A 71 21.30 -16.59 10.69
N ILE A 72 21.76 -16.22 11.90
CA ILE A 72 21.02 -16.42 13.15
C ILE A 72 20.69 -15.08 13.77
N MET A 73 19.42 -14.89 14.12
CA MET A 73 18.91 -13.74 14.87
C MET A 73 18.07 -14.25 16.05
N ARG A 74 18.57 -14.02 17.27
CA ARG A 74 17.88 -14.49 18.47
C ARG A 74 16.88 -13.45 18.97
N GLY A 75 15.73 -13.94 19.42
CA GLY A 75 14.73 -13.12 20.07
C GLY A 75 15.26 -12.35 21.31
N PRO A 76 14.75 -11.17 21.62
CA PRO A 76 13.70 -10.44 20.88
C PRO A 76 14.22 -9.60 19.69
N ARG A 77 15.53 -9.60 19.40
CA ARG A 77 16.15 -8.80 18.33
C ARG A 77 16.12 -9.55 17.00
N SER A 78 14.92 -9.81 16.47
CA SER A 78 14.64 -10.42 15.18
C SER A 78 13.41 -9.79 14.55
N PHE A 79 13.01 -10.20 13.34
CA PHE A 79 11.83 -9.67 12.69
C PHE A 79 10.54 -10.05 13.44
N THR A 80 10.41 -11.28 13.90
CA THR A 80 9.22 -11.79 14.62
C THR A 80 9.30 -11.61 16.13
N ALA A 81 10.40 -11.09 16.67
CA ALA A 81 10.79 -11.11 18.07
C ALA A 81 10.99 -12.53 18.64
N GLU A 82 10.97 -13.58 17.82
CA GLU A 82 11.33 -14.96 18.13
C GLU A 82 12.78 -15.26 17.68
N ASP A 83 13.28 -16.47 17.91
CA ASP A 83 14.49 -16.93 17.25
C ASP A 83 14.22 -17.10 15.75
N VAL A 84 15.06 -16.49 14.91
CA VAL A 84 14.96 -16.54 13.45
C VAL A 84 16.25 -17.05 12.86
N VAL A 85 16.12 -17.97 11.91
CA VAL A 85 17.21 -18.47 11.08
C VAL A 85 16.89 -18.19 9.61
N GLU A 86 17.85 -17.61 8.89
CA GLU A 86 17.74 -17.44 7.44
C GLU A 86 18.80 -18.28 6.75
N LEU A 87 18.35 -19.14 5.83
CA LEU A 87 19.18 -19.99 5.01
C LEU A 87 19.23 -19.43 3.59
N SER A 88 20.38 -18.87 3.22
CA SER A 88 20.64 -18.33 1.88
C SER A 88 21.22 -19.44 1.00
N THR A 89 20.40 -19.95 0.07
CA THR A 89 20.72 -21.00 -0.89
C THR A 89 21.01 -20.42 -2.26
N HIS A 90 21.47 -21.23 -3.23
CA HIS A 90 21.37 -20.83 -4.63
C HIS A 90 19.90 -20.63 -5.04
N GLY A 91 19.65 -19.64 -5.92
CA GLY A 91 18.32 -19.15 -6.26
C GLY A 91 17.52 -20.04 -7.23
N GLY A 92 17.91 -21.29 -7.40
CA GLY A 92 17.19 -22.24 -8.22
C GLY A 92 15.97 -22.83 -7.51
N VAL A 93 14.82 -22.93 -8.20
CA VAL A 93 13.54 -23.45 -7.63
C VAL A 93 13.72 -24.84 -7.01
N VAL A 94 14.54 -25.69 -7.61
CA VAL A 94 14.79 -27.07 -7.11
C VAL A 94 15.61 -27.05 -5.82
N ALA A 95 16.68 -26.25 -5.78
CA ALA A 95 17.57 -26.17 -4.62
C ALA A 95 16.80 -25.69 -3.38
N VAL A 96 16.11 -24.55 -3.49
CA VAL A 96 15.37 -23.97 -2.36
C VAL A 96 14.23 -24.87 -1.88
N LYS A 97 13.54 -25.56 -2.80
CA LYS A 97 12.48 -26.52 -2.45
C LYS A 97 13.03 -27.72 -1.67
N ARG A 98 14.15 -28.30 -2.12
CA ARG A 98 14.80 -29.43 -1.43
C ARG A 98 15.22 -29.08 0.00
N VAL A 99 15.77 -27.88 0.21
CA VAL A 99 16.17 -27.41 1.55
C VAL A 99 14.95 -27.22 2.44
N LEU A 100 13.87 -26.59 1.93
CA LEU A 100 12.63 -26.42 2.68
C LEU A 100 12.00 -27.79 3.07
N GLU A 101 11.93 -28.72 2.12
CA GLU A 101 11.43 -30.08 2.37
C GLU A 101 12.19 -30.82 3.47
N LEU A 102 13.53 -30.64 3.54
CA LEU A 102 14.35 -31.23 4.60
C LEU A 102 14.01 -30.65 5.98
N LEU A 103 13.82 -29.32 6.08
CA LEU A 103 13.42 -28.67 7.32
C LEU A 103 12.05 -29.17 7.79
N LEU A 104 11.10 -29.33 6.88
CA LEU A 104 9.74 -29.80 7.20
C LEU A 104 9.67 -31.29 7.60
N ARG A 105 10.66 -32.12 7.20
CA ARG A 105 10.72 -33.54 7.57
C ARG A 105 10.98 -33.79 9.05
N SER A 106 11.52 -32.84 9.79
CA SER A 106 11.79 -32.97 11.22
C SER A 106 10.51 -33.16 12.06
N GLY A 107 9.36 -32.71 11.54
CA GLY A 107 8.05 -32.78 12.21
C GLY A 107 7.81 -31.66 13.21
N ASP A 108 8.84 -30.94 13.63
CA ASP A 108 8.74 -29.83 14.59
C ASP A 108 8.69 -28.45 13.90
N VAL A 109 8.80 -28.45 12.56
CA VAL A 109 8.67 -27.26 11.71
C VAL A 109 7.53 -27.47 10.73
N ARG A 110 6.61 -26.52 10.68
CA ARG A 110 5.56 -26.51 9.64
C ARG A 110 5.79 -25.40 8.63
N ILE A 111 5.10 -25.50 7.50
CA ILE A 111 5.07 -24.40 6.53
C ILE A 111 4.32 -23.19 7.11
N ALA A 112 4.84 -21.98 6.89
CA ALA A 112 4.19 -20.76 7.30
C ALA A 112 2.95 -20.46 6.46
N GLU A 113 1.95 -19.84 7.06
CA GLU A 113 0.82 -19.25 6.35
C GLU A 113 1.20 -17.91 5.70
N PRO A 114 0.41 -17.41 4.71
CA PRO A 114 0.62 -16.06 4.18
C PRO A 114 0.63 -15.01 5.30
N GLY A 115 1.63 -14.13 5.30
CA GLY A 115 1.76 -13.06 6.28
C GLY A 115 2.15 -13.49 7.70
N GLU A 116 2.40 -14.78 7.96
CA GLU A 116 2.54 -15.28 9.33
C GLU A 116 3.74 -14.71 10.08
N PHE A 117 4.87 -14.44 9.41
CA PHE A 117 6.02 -13.80 10.08
C PHE A 117 5.68 -12.37 10.55
N THR A 118 4.96 -11.60 9.74
CA THR A 118 4.53 -10.26 10.12
C THR A 118 3.42 -10.30 11.19
N LYS A 119 2.51 -11.28 11.11
CA LYS A 119 1.51 -11.55 12.15
C LYS A 119 2.18 -11.86 13.50
N ARG A 120 3.23 -12.68 13.53
CA ARG A 120 4.02 -12.97 14.75
C ARG A 120 4.73 -11.72 15.26
N ALA A 121 5.30 -10.88 14.39
CA ALA A 121 5.88 -9.61 14.79
C ALA A 121 4.86 -8.69 15.47
N PHE A 122 3.62 -8.66 14.99
CA PHE A 122 2.50 -7.94 15.60
C PHE A 122 2.08 -8.57 16.94
N LEU A 123 1.81 -9.88 16.98
CA LEU A 123 1.37 -10.59 18.19
C LEU A 123 2.41 -10.54 19.31
N ASN A 124 3.70 -10.52 18.97
CA ASN A 124 4.81 -10.37 19.92
C ASN A 124 5.09 -8.91 20.30
N GLY A 125 4.26 -7.96 19.83
CA GLY A 125 4.33 -6.54 20.20
C GLY A 125 5.54 -5.78 19.63
N ARG A 126 6.25 -6.35 18.64
CA ARG A 126 7.36 -5.67 17.98
C ARG A 126 6.90 -4.52 17.08
N ILE A 127 5.80 -4.72 16.39
CA ILE A 127 5.13 -3.73 15.53
C ILE A 127 3.64 -3.69 15.86
N ASP A 128 2.99 -2.59 15.62
CA ASP A 128 1.52 -2.51 15.69
C ASP A 128 0.88 -2.79 14.31
N LEU A 129 -0.46 -2.80 14.27
CA LEU A 129 -1.18 -3.20 13.06
C LEU A 129 -0.95 -2.24 11.89
N THR A 130 -0.81 -0.93 12.14
CA THR A 130 -0.52 0.06 11.08
C THR A 130 0.86 -0.15 10.47
N GLN A 131 1.84 -0.52 11.30
CA GLN A 131 3.19 -0.86 10.85
C GLN A 131 3.22 -2.19 10.10
N ALA A 132 2.43 -3.17 10.54
CA ALA A 132 2.29 -4.45 9.85
C ALA A 132 1.73 -4.23 8.43
N GLU A 133 0.66 -3.46 8.28
CA GLU A 133 0.09 -3.12 6.97
C GLU A 133 1.09 -2.36 6.08
N ALA A 134 1.91 -1.49 6.66
CA ALA A 134 2.94 -0.78 5.93
C ALA A 134 4.03 -1.70 5.35
N VAL A 135 4.28 -2.88 5.94
CA VAL A 135 5.23 -3.86 5.37
C VAL A 135 4.79 -4.34 3.99
N ILE A 136 3.48 -4.61 3.79
CA ILE A 136 2.97 -5.01 2.48
C ILE A 136 2.98 -3.84 1.49
N ASP A 137 2.68 -2.63 1.97
CA ASP A 137 2.70 -1.41 1.14
C ASP A 137 4.13 -1.09 0.66
N LEU A 138 5.16 -1.31 1.48
CA LEU A 138 6.58 -1.23 1.07
C LEU A 138 6.91 -2.20 -0.07
N ILE A 139 6.46 -3.45 0.04
CA ILE A 139 6.74 -4.49 -0.97
C ILE A 139 6.02 -4.20 -2.29
N ARG A 140 4.80 -3.64 -2.20
CA ARG A 140 3.94 -3.36 -3.36
C ARG A 140 4.12 -1.96 -3.93
N SER A 141 4.92 -1.10 -3.31
CA SER A 141 5.11 0.28 -3.76
C SER A 141 5.58 0.35 -5.22
N LYS A 142 4.97 1.23 -6.00
CA LYS A 142 5.19 1.38 -7.45
C LYS A 142 5.93 2.68 -7.81
N SER A 143 6.20 3.52 -6.80
CA SER A 143 6.97 4.76 -6.98
C SER A 143 7.81 5.03 -5.74
N ASP A 144 8.89 5.82 -5.89
CA ASP A 144 9.75 6.24 -4.78
C ASP A 144 8.97 6.98 -3.69
N ARG A 145 7.95 7.74 -4.09
CA ARG A 145 7.09 8.46 -3.16
C ARG A 145 6.19 7.51 -2.37
N ALA A 146 5.54 6.55 -3.05
CA ALA A 146 4.77 5.50 -2.38
C ALA A 146 5.64 4.72 -1.39
N PHE A 147 6.86 4.36 -1.80
CA PHE A 147 7.85 3.71 -0.94
C PHE A 147 8.19 4.57 0.28
N SER A 148 8.46 5.87 0.08
CA SER A 148 8.81 6.78 1.18
C SER A 148 7.67 6.94 2.19
N VAL A 149 6.40 7.03 1.73
CA VAL A 149 5.21 7.07 2.58
C VAL A 149 5.07 5.77 3.38
N ALA A 150 5.16 4.61 2.71
CA ALA A 150 5.07 3.31 3.37
C ALA A 150 6.22 3.10 4.38
N MET A 151 7.43 3.59 4.08
CA MET A 151 8.57 3.54 5.00
C MET A 151 8.32 4.35 6.27
N LYS A 152 7.81 5.58 6.15
CA LYS A 152 7.42 6.41 7.31
C LYS A 152 6.32 5.76 8.16
N GLN A 153 5.36 5.11 7.51
CA GLN A 153 4.31 4.38 8.20
C GLN A 153 4.88 3.15 8.92
N ALA A 154 5.79 2.39 8.31
CA ALA A 154 6.50 1.27 8.95
C ALA A 154 7.39 1.74 10.14
N GLU A 155 7.95 2.96 10.09
CA GLU A 155 8.65 3.61 11.20
C GLU A 155 7.69 4.05 12.34
N GLY A 156 6.37 3.91 12.15
CA GLY A 156 5.35 4.17 13.15
C GLY A 156 4.94 5.64 13.26
N MET A 157 5.07 6.44 12.22
CA MET A 157 4.65 7.86 12.25
C MET A 157 3.16 8.01 12.54
N LEU A 158 2.29 7.26 11.82
CA LEU A 158 0.84 7.25 12.06
C LEU A 158 0.53 6.72 13.46
N SER A 159 1.14 5.62 13.85
CA SER A 159 0.98 5.02 15.17
C SER A 159 1.28 5.99 16.31
N LYS A 160 2.35 6.76 16.21
CA LYS A 160 2.71 7.79 17.23
C LYS A 160 1.63 8.85 17.36
N LYS A 161 1.08 9.35 16.24
CA LYS A 161 -0.01 10.35 16.25
C LYS A 161 -1.29 9.76 16.87
N VAL A 162 -1.67 8.54 16.50
CA VAL A 162 -2.85 7.87 17.06
C VAL A 162 -2.68 7.58 18.55
N LYS A 163 -1.50 7.14 19.00
CA LYS A 163 -1.22 6.91 20.42
C LYS A 163 -1.29 8.21 21.23
N ALA A 164 -0.83 9.33 20.67
CA ALA A 164 -0.96 10.64 21.33
C ALA A 164 -2.44 11.07 21.45
N LEU A 165 -3.24 10.90 20.37
CA LEU A 165 -4.68 11.14 20.43
C LEU A 165 -5.37 10.30 21.49
N ARG A 166 -5.06 9.00 21.54
CA ARG A 166 -5.63 8.09 22.56
C ARG A 166 -5.22 8.47 23.97
N HIS A 167 -3.99 8.94 24.15
CA HIS A 167 -3.54 9.42 25.47
C HIS A 167 -4.35 10.62 25.93
N ASN A 168 -4.57 11.61 25.07
CA ASN A 168 -5.39 12.77 25.37
C ASN A 168 -6.84 12.40 25.69
N LEU A 169 -7.41 11.43 24.96
CA LEU A 169 -8.78 10.95 25.20
C LEU A 169 -8.90 10.14 26.50
N ILE A 170 -7.90 9.35 26.90
CA ILE A 170 -7.93 8.64 28.19
C ILE A 170 -7.82 9.60 29.36
N GLU A 171 -7.04 10.69 29.25
CA GLU A 171 -7.01 11.76 30.23
C GLU A 171 -8.38 12.46 30.35
N LEU A 172 -9.04 12.72 29.21
CA LEU A 172 -10.39 13.27 29.21
C LEU A 172 -11.39 12.32 29.88
N LEU A 173 -11.35 11.01 29.54
CA LEU A 173 -12.21 10.01 30.17
C LEU A 173 -12.00 9.92 31.68
N ALA A 174 -10.76 9.95 32.15
CA ALA A 174 -10.45 9.97 33.57
C ALA A 174 -11.00 11.23 34.28
N HIS A 175 -10.89 12.40 33.60
CA HIS A 175 -11.47 13.63 34.11
C HIS A 175 -13.01 13.56 34.21
N ILE A 176 -13.68 13.00 33.20
CA ILE A 176 -15.14 12.78 33.21
C ILE A 176 -15.53 11.84 34.36
N GLU A 177 -14.83 10.72 34.54
CA GLU A 177 -15.09 9.72 35.59
C GLU A 177 -15.04 10.32 36.98
N VAL A 178 -14.00 11.14 37.25
CA VAL A 178 -13.88 11.87 38.55
C VAL A 178 -15.07 12.80 38.80
N ASN A 179 -15.59 13.47 37.75
CA ASN A 179 -16.73 14.37 37.89
C ASN A 179 -18.07 13.62 38.06
N ILE A 180 -18.19 12.40 37.53
CA ILE A 180 -19.35 11.54 37.79
C ILE A 180 -19.35 11.04 39.22
N ASP A 181 -18.18 10.62 39.74
CA ASP A 181 -18.05 10.06 41.10
C ASP A 181 -18.16 11.12 42.20
N TYR A 182 -17.75 12.36 41.93
CA TYR A 182 -17.71 13.45 42.91
C TYR A 182 -18.45 14.72 42.45
N PRO A 183 -19.79 14.68 42.27
CA PRO A 183 -20.57 15.77 41.70
C PRO A 183 -20.68 17.01 42.62
N GLU A 184 -20.20 16.93 43.85
CA GLU A 184 -20.35 17.99 44.87
C GLU A 184 -19.44 19.21 44.64
N HIS A 185 -18.53 19.17 43.66
CA HIS A 185 -17.49 20.21 43.49
C HIS A 185 -17.83 21.27 42.41
N ASP A 186 -19.10 21.52 42.09
CA ASP A 186 -19.60 22.65 41.25
C ASP A 186 -18.85 22.86 39.91
N VAL A 187 -18.39 21.76 39.29
CA VAL A 187 -17.47 21.77 38.12
C VAL A 187 -18.20 21.49 36.78
N ALA A 188 -19.52 21.37 36.78
CA ALA A 188 -20.27 20.93 35.58
C ALA A 188 -20.01 21.82 34.35
N SER A 189 -19.99 23.16 34.48
CA SER A 189 -19.72 24.06 33.37
C SER A 189 -18.27 24.02 32.91
N MET A 190 -17.31 23.94 33.83
CA MET A 190 -15.89 23.80 33.51
C MET A 190 -15.61 22.44 32.81
N THR A 191 -16.32 21.39 33.21
CA THR A 191 -16.20 20.06 32.58
C THR A 191 -16.73 20.07 31.16
N SER A 192 -17.85 20.73 30.88
CA SER A 192 -18.42 20.87 29.54
C SER A 192 -17.47 21.63 28.59
N ASP A 193 -16.88 22.72 29.07
CA ASP A 193 -15.90 23.48 28.28
C ASP A 193 -14.62 22.65 28.02
N TYR A 194 -14.17 21.88 29.02
CA TYR A 194 -13.03 21.01 28.89
C TYR A 194 -13.27 19.86 27.89
N ILE A 195 -14.46 19.23 27.92
CA ILE A 195 -14.85 18.22 26.94
C ILE A 195 -14.82 18.81 25.52
N ARG A 196 -15.44 19.97 25.34
CA ARG A 196 -15.52 20.66 24.04
C ARG A 196 -14.12 20.98 23.51
N GLU A 197 -13.24 21.53 24.35
CA GLU A 197 -11.88 21.87 23.98
C GLU A 197 -11.09 20.62 23.56
N ARG A 198 -11.10 19.57 24.38
CA ARG A 198 -10.32 18.34 24.12
C ARG A 198 -10.85 17.54 22.94
N CYS A 199 -12.15 17.41 22.80
CA CYS A 199 -12.76 16.78 21.62
C CYS A 199 -12.49 17.60 20.35
N GLY A 200 -12.55 18.93 20.44
CA GLY A 200 -12.23 19.81 19.32
C GLY A 200 -10.77 19.72 18.86
N GLU A 201 -9.82 19.68 19.80
CA GLU A 201 -8.40 19.45 19.51
C GLU A 201 -8.18 18.10 18.81
N ALA A 202 -8.81 17.03 19.32
CA ALA A 202 -8.72 15.70 18.74
C ALA A 202 -9.34 15.64 17.34
N CYS A 203 -10.51 16.24 17.12
CA CYS A 203 -11.14 16.38 15.79
C CYS A 203 -10.22 17.11 14.82
N ALA A 204 -9.60 18.21 15.23
CA ALA A 204 -8.71 18.99 14.38
C ALA A 204 -7.47 18.18 13.93
N GLU A 205 -6.93 17.33 14.80
CA GLU A 205 -5.80 16.46 14.43
C GLU A 205 -6.25 15.31 13.52
N ILE A 206 -7.42 14.70 13.77
CA ILE A 206 -7.99 13.69 12.88
C ILE A 206 -8.30 14.30 11.50
N ASP A 207 -8.83 15.52 11.44
CA ASP A 207 -9.10 16.22 10.19
C ASP A 207 -7.81 16.47 9.38
N ARG A 208 -6.70 16.79 10.04
CA ARG A 208 -5.39 16.90 9.36
C ARG A 208 -4.95 15.58 8.75
N LEU A 209 -5.14 14.47 9.45
CA LEU A 209 -4.83 13.15 8.93
C LEU A 209 -5.75 12.77 7.75
N LEU A 210 -7.06 13.02 7.87
CA LEU A 210 -8.03 12.71 6.82
C LEU A 210 -7.85 13.56 5.56
N LYS A 211 -7.34 14.78 5.66
CA LYS A 211 -7.00 15.61 4.48
C LYS A 211 -5.99 14.93 3.55
N THR A 212 -5.11 14.09 4.10
CA THR A 212 -4.11 13.37 3.30
C THR A 212 -4.64 12.08 2.67
N ALA A 213 -5.91 11.70 2.97
CA ALA A 213 -6.44 10.40 2.62
C ALA A 213 -6.58 10.16 1.11
N SER A 214 -7.06 11.16 0.36
CA SER A 214 -7.20 11.05 -1.10
C SER A 214 -5.83 10.91 -1.79
N GLU A 215 -4.87 11.73 -1.40
CA GLU A 215 -3.51 11.69 -1.92
C GLU A 215 -2.79 10.39 -1.52
N GLY A 216 -2.92 9.97 -0.26
CA GLY A 216 -2.38 8.72 0.24
C GLY A 216 -2.91 7.50 -0.51
N LYS A 217 -4.23 7.47 -0.78
CA LYS A 217 -4.86 6.41 -1.57
C LYS A 217 -4.29 6.36 -2.99
N ILE A 218 -4.15 7.51 -3.65
CA ILE A 218 -3.56 7.62 -4.99
C ILE A 218 -2.12 7.12 -5.01
N LEU A 219 -1.30 7.49 -4.02
CA LEU A 219 0.08 7.01 -3.94
C LEU A 219 0.17 5.50 -3.73
N ARG A 220 -0.76 4.91 -3.00
CA ARG A 220 -0.81 3.47 -2.72
C ARG A 220 -1.35 2.64 -3.88
N GLU A 221 -2.49 3.03 -4.44
CA GLU A 221 -3.26 2.25 -5.42
C GLU A 221 -2.96 2.66 -6.86
N GLY A 222 -2.47 3.87 -7.06
CA GLY A 222 -2.32 4.50 -8.37
C GLY A 222 -3.62 5.14 -8.86
N ILE A 223 -3.50 5.98 -9.90
CA ILE A 223 -4.65 6.57 -10.59
C ILE A 223 -5.09 5.61 -11.68
N MET A 224 -6.32 5.13 -11.62
CA MET A 224 -6.90 4.31 -12.69
C MET A 224 -7.04 5.14 -13.96
N THR A 225 -6.20 4.86 -14.96
CA THR A 225 -6.01 5.72 -16.13
C THR A 225 -6.40 5.00 -17.43
N ALA A 226 -7.31 5.59 -18.19
CA ALA A 226 -7.67 5.13 -19.52
C ALA A 226 -7.03 6.01 -20.59
N ILE A 227 -6.38 5.42 -21.61
CA ILE A 227 -5.84 6.13 -22.79
C ILE A 227 -6.83 5.93 -23.94
N VAL A 228 -7.46 7.02 -24.37
CA VAL A 228 -8.56 7.01 -25.34
C VAL A 228 -8.25 7.90 -26.55
N GLY A 229 -8.80 7.56 -27.70
CA GLY A 229 -8.68 8.31 -28.95
C GLY A 229 -8.83 7.36 -30.16
N ARG A 230 -9.01 7.93 -31.34
CA ARG A 230 -9.13 7.17 -32.59
C ARG A 230 -7.87 6.32 -32.89
N PRO A 231 -7.94 5.36 -33.79
CA PRO A 231 -6.76 4.67 -34.31
C PRO A 231 -5.73 5.68 -34.87
N ASN A 232 -4.46 5.37 -34.74
CA ASN A 232 -3.31 6.13 -35.30
C ASN A 232 -3.09 7.56 -34.74
N VAL A 233 -3.79 7.99 -33.68
CA VAL A 233 -3.54 9.28 -33.02
C VAL A 233 -2.27 9.27 -32.15
N GLY A 234 -1.71 8.09 -31.86
CA GLY A 234 -0.48 7.93 -31.10
C GLY A 234 -0.64 7.32 -29.71
N LYS A 235 -1.75 6.63 -29.41
CA LYS A 235 -1.98 5.97 -28.10
C LYS A 235 -0.89 4.98 -27.72
N SER A 236 -0.53 4.05 -28.62
CA SER A 236 0.52 3.06 -28.38
C SER A 236 1.89 3.69 -28.26
N SER A 237 2.16 4.78 -28.99
CA SER A 237 3.40 5.54 -28.83
C SER A 237 3.47 6.24 -27.49
N LEU A 238 2.36 6.84 -27.03
CA LEU A 238 2.26 7.45 -25.71
C LEU A 238 2.49 6.40 -24.59
N LEU A 239 1.82 5.27 -24.70
CA LEU A 239 2.03 4.16 -23.75
C LEU A 239 3.50 3.75 -23.71
N ASN A 240 4.13 3.55 -24.86
CA ASN A 240 5.54 3.16 -24.92
C ASN A 240 6.47 4.25 -24.33
N ALA A 241 6.21 5.53 -24.60
CA ALA A 241 6.97 6.62 -24.03
C ALA A 241 6.85 6.65 -22.50
N LEU A 242 5.63 6.54 -21.97
CA LEU A 242 5.39 6.47 -20.52
C LEU A 242 6.08 5.27 -19.86
N VAL A 243 6.12 4.12 -20.53
CA VAL A 243 6.80 2.90 -20.04
C VAL A 243 8.33 3.03 -20.13
N GLN A 244 8.87 3.66 -21.20
CA GLN A 244 10.31 3.80 -21.41
C GLN A 244 10.95 4.84 -20.49
N GLU A 245 10.28 5.98 -20.27
CA GLU A 245 10.76 7.04 -19.40
C GLU A 245 10.88 6.58 -17.92
N ASN A 246 10.01 5.65 -17.55
CA ASN A 246 9.96 5.06 -16.21
C ASN A 246 10.06 3.54 -16.33
N LYS A 247 11.26 3.00 -16.50
CA LYS A 247 11.52 1.57 -16.29
C LYS A 247 11.21 1.20 -14.83
N ALA A 248 9.92 1.24 -14.47
CA ALA A 248 9.45 0.51 -13.32
C ALA A 248 9.84 -0.95 -13.58
N ILE A 249 10.53 -1.55 -12.66
CA ILE A 249 10.88 -2.96 -12.66
C ILE A 249 9.56 -3.69 -12.79
N VAL A 250 9.21 -4.12 -14.02
CA VAL A 250 8.10 -5.03 -14.25
C VAL A 250 8.52 -6.34 -13.61
N THR A 251 8.15 -6.52 -12.36
CA THR A 251 8.26 -7.82 -11.72
C THR A 251 7.04 -8.61 -12.17
N ASP A 252 7.24 -9.48 -13.17
CA ASP A 252 6.37 -10.64 -13.33
C ASP A 252 6.43 -11.42 -12.02
N ILE A 253 5.46 -11.24 -11.14
CA ILE A 253 5.32 -12.08 -9.95
C ILE A 253 4.66 -13.37 -10.45
N PRO A 254 5.40 -14.49 -10.58
CA PRO A 254 4.80 -15.75 -10.99
C PRO A 254 3.87 -16.21 -9.87
N GLY A 255 2.59 -16.32 -10.15
CA GLY A 255 1.61 -16.86 -9.20
C GLY A 255 0.20 -16.29 -9.29
N THR A 256 -0.01 -15.19 -10.03
CA THR A 256 -1.34 -14.59 -10.24
C THR A 256 -1.84 -14.83 -11.66
N THR A 257 -2.07 -16.10 -12.02
CA THR A 257 -2.41 -16.54 -13.38
C THR A 257 -3.89 -16.36 -13.76
N ARG A 258 -4.64 -15.42 -13.18
CA ARG A 258 -6.05 -15.19 -13.54
C ARG A 258 -6.52 -13.75 -13.61
N ASP A 259 -5.70 -12.76 -13.23
CA ASP A 259 -6.12 -11.38 -13.27
C ASP A 259 -5.51 -10.67 -14.50
N VAL A 260 -6.26 -9.75 -15.07
CA VAL A 260 -5.89 -8.85 -16.17
C VAL A 260 -4.48 -8.33 -15.92
N ILE A 261 -3.58 -8.41 -16.90
CA ILE A 261 -2.22 -7.85 -16.80
C ILE A 261 -2.38 -6.34 -16.64
N GLU A 262 -2.30 -5.88 -15.40
CA GLU A 262 -2.33 -4.46 -15.07
C GLU A 262 -0.93 -3.89 -15.28
N GLU A 263 -0.81 -2.89 -16.13
CA GLU A 263 0.44 -2.17 -16.32
C GLU A 263 0.45 -0.92 -15.44
N TYR A 264 1.51 -0.77 -14.66
CA TYR A 264 1.78 0.44 -13.90
C TYR A 264 2.88 1.25 -14.58
N VAL A 265 2.64 2.53 -14.75
CA VAL A 265 3.66 3.50 -15.15
C VAL A 265 3.74 4.58 -14.08
N THR A 266 4.92 5.16 -13.88
CA THR A 266 5.10 6.26 -12.92
C THR A 266 5.32 7.54 -13.70
N LEU A 267 4.54 8.57 -13.47
CA LEU A 267 4.71 9.89 -14.07
C LEU A 267 4.88 10.91 -12.95
N GLY A 268 6.06 11.54 -12.88
CA GLY A 268 6.39 12.51 -11.83
C GLY A 268 6.27 11.99 -10.40
N GLY A 269 6.57 10.70 -10.19
CA GLY A 269 6.45 10.04 -8.89
C GLY A 269 5.02 9.57 -8.55
N ILE A 270 4.04 9.79 -9.45
CA ILE A 270 2.65 9.36 -9.31
C ILE A 270 2.46 8.05 -10.05
N PRO A 271 2.01 6.96 -9.40
CA PRO A 271 1.71 5.72 -10.09
C PRO A 271 0.38 5.85 -10.88
N LEU A 272 0.42 5.55 -12.17
CA LEU A 272 -0.74 5.43 -13.04
C LEU A 272 -0.98 3.94 -13.30
N ARG A 273 -2.18 3.47 -13.02
CA ARG A 273 -2.64 2.11 -13.31
C ARG A 273 -3.39 2.12 -14.63
N LEU A 274 -2.76 1.59 -15.68
CA LEU A 274 -3.32 1.64 -17.02
C LEU A 274 -4.38 0.56 -17.23
N LEU A 275 -5.56 0.99 -17.69
CA LEU A 275 -6.68 0.11 -18.01
C LEU A 275 -6.63 -0.32 -19.47
N ASP A 276 -6.89 -1.61 -19.74
CA ASP A 276 -7.04 -2.20 -21.08
C ASP A 276 -5.86 -1.96 -22.06
N THR A 277 -4.65 -2.28 -21.60
CA THR A 277 -3.45 -2.18 -22.46
C THR A 277 -3.45 -3.19 -23.63
N ALA A 278 -4.21 -4.27 -23.56
CA ALA A 278 -4.30 -5.28 -24.60
C ALA A 278 -4.91 -4.71 -25.91
N GLY A 279 -5.95 -3.89 -25.81
CA GLY A 279 -6.55 -3.21 -26.97
C GLY A 279 -5.66 -2.14 -27.60
N ILE A 280 -4.64 -1.66 -26.86
CA ILE A 280 -3.68 -0.65 -27.34
C ILE A 280 -2.49 -1.29 -28.07
N ARG A 281 -2.12 -2.53 -27.70
CA ARG A 281 -0.95 -3.27 -28.26
C ARG A 281 -1.26 -4.07 -29.53
N GLU A 282 -2.50 -4.55 -29.71
CA GLU A 282 -2.87 -5.32 -30.89
C GLU A 282 -3.32 -4.41 -32.04
N THR A 283 -2.50 -4.37 -33.06
CA THR A 283 -2.82 -3.73 -34.37
C THR A 283 -3.68 -4.64 -35.23
N ALA A 284 -4.79 -4.08 -35.71
CA ALA A 284 -5.56 -4.48 -36.91
C ALA A 284 -6.38 -5.79 -36.88
N ASP A 285 -7.64 -5.62 -37.14
CA ASP A 285 -8.55 -6.39 -37.98
C ASP A 285 -9.55 -7.39 -37.41
N VAL A 286 -9.55 -7.83 -36.16
CA VAL A 286 -10.57 -8.85 -35.76
C VAL A 286 -11.35 -8.56 -34.44
N VAL A 287 -11.00 -7.56 -33.64
CA VAL A 287 -11.52 -7.41 -32.25
C VAL A 287 -12.40 -6.17 -32.04
N GLU A 288 -12.82 -5.46 -33.05
CA GLU A 288 -13.56 -4.19 -32.95
C GLU A 288 -14.88 -4.27 -32.13
N ARG A 289 -15.55 -5.41 -32.08
CA ARG A 289 -16.82 -5.55 -31.34
C ARG A 289 -16.67 -5.92 -29.87
N ILE A 290 -15.67 -6.70 -29.51
CA ILE A 290 -15.41 -7.09 -28.10
C ILE A 290 -14.63 -5.98 -27.39
N GLY A 291 -13.81 -5.22 -28.13
CA GLY A 291 -13.08 -4.05 -27.62
C GLY A 291 -13.99 -2.90 -27.17
N VAL A 292 -15.11 -2.66 -27.83
CA VAL A 292 -16.03 -1.55 -27.51
C VAL A 292 -16.73 -1.74 -26.15
N GLU A 293 -17.13 -2.95 -25.78
CA GLU A 293 -17.77 -3.19 -24.47
C GLU A 293 -16.75 -3.15 -23.33
N ARG A 294 -15.55 -3.73 -23.50
CA ARG A 294 -14.47 -3.66 -22.50
C ARG A 294 -13.96 -2.24 -22.32
N SER A 295 -13.76 -1.50 -23.41
CA SER A 295 -13.36 -0.09 -23.36
C SER A 295 -14.41 0.79 -22.65
N ARG A 296 -15.69 0.44 -22.71
CA ARG A 296 -16.76 1.17 -22.02
C ARG A 296 -16.74 0.93 -20.51
N SER A 297 -16.53 -0.30 -20.06
CA SER A 297 -16.35 -0.65 -18.64
C SER A 297 -15.08 0.00 -18.07
N ALA A 298 -13.96 -0.08 -18.77
CA ALA A 298 -12.70 0.57 -18.38
C ALA A 298 -12.85 2.11 -18.27
N LEU A 299 -13.63 2.71 -19.17
CA LEU A 299 -13.93 4.14 -19.09
C LEU A 299 -14.77 4.48 -17.86
N GLU A 300 -15.75 3.67 -17.50
CA GLU A 300 -16.59 3.91 -16.30
C GLU A 300 -15.78 3.86 -15.01
N GLU A 301 -14.79 2.99 -14.94
CA GLU A 301 -13.92 2.78 -13.78
C GLU A 301 -12.74 3.77 -13.70
N ALA A 302 -12.40 4.45 -14.79
CA ALA A 302 -11.23 5.33 -14.83
C ALA A 302 -11.38 6.58 -13.97
N ASP A 303 -10.38 6.82 -13.11
CA ASP A 303 -10.20 8.06 -12.35
C ASP A 303 -9.65 9.20 -13.21
N LEU A 304 -8.91 8.85 -14.28
CA LEU A 304 -8.30 9.79 -15.23
C LEU A 304 -8.46 9.28 -16.66
N ILE A 305 -8.82 10.16 -17.57
CA ILE A 305 -8.85 9.89 -19.00
C ILE A 305 -7.75 10.70 -19.69
N LEU A 306 -6.82 10.04 -20.38
CA LEU A 306 -5.88 10.65 -21.29
C LEU A 306 -6.46 10.58 -22.69
N PHE A 307 -7.10 11.67 -23.13
CA PHE A 307 -7.76 11.74 -24.44
C PHE A 307 -6.79 12.26 -25.50
N VAL A 308 -6.37 11.38 -26.40
CA VAL A 308 -5.34 11.67 -27.42
C VAL A 308 -5.98 12.09 -28.73
N LEU A 309 -5.64 13.28 -29.20
CA LEU A 309 -6.05 13.84 -30.50
C LEU A 309 -4.82 14.10 -31.40
N ASN A 310 -4.96 13.96 -32.70
CA ASN A 310 -3.92 14.24 -33.68
C ASN A 310 -4.08 15.66 -34.25
N VAL A 311 -3.18 16.59 -33.95
CA VAL A 311 -3.27 17.99 -34.45
C VAL A 311 -3.05 18.13 -35.94
N ASN A 312 -2.52 17.11 -36.59
CA ASN A 312 -2.27 17.12 -38.05
C ASN A 312 -3.47 16.66 -38.90
N GLU A 313 -4.66 16.51 -38.29
CA GLU A 313 -5.91 16.13 -38.94
C GLU A 313 -7.05 17.01 -38.43
N GLU A 314 -8.11 17.18 -39.24
CA GLU A 314 -9.33 17.82 -38.78
C GLU A 314 -10.03 16.97 -37.70
N LEU A 315 -10.77 17.61 -36.79
CA LEU A 315 -11.59 16.90 -35.81
C LEU A 315 -12.64 16.02 -36.49
N HIS A 316 -12.58 14.72 -36.19
CA HIS A 316 -13.55 13.74 -36.71
C HIS A 316 -14.86 13.80 -35.90
N PRO A 317 -16.00 13.39 -36.47
CA PRO A 317 -17.26 13.28 -35.72
C PRO A 317 -17.17 12.42 -34.47
N ASP A 318 -16.38 11.33 -34.51
CA ASP A 318 -16.14 10.47 -33.34
C ASP A 318 -15.37 11.17 -32.23
N ASP A 319 -14.40 12.06 -32.57
CA ASP A 319 -13.68 12.86 -31.57
C ASP A 319 -14.65 13.81 -30.85
N ARG A 320 -15.59 14.42 -31.61
CA ARG A 320 -16.62 15.30 -31.02
C ARG A 320 -17.57 14.55 -30.09
N LEU A 321 -17.95 13.31 -30.43
CA LEU A 321 -18.75 12.46 -29.56
C LEU A 321 -18.04 12.14 -28.25
N LEU A 322 -16.75 11.79 -28.32
CA LEU A 322 -15.93 11.52 -27.15
C LEU A 322 -15.73 12.79 -26.29
N MET A 323 -15.51 13.94 -26.91
CA MET A 323 -15.40 15.22 -26.20
C MET A 323 -16.64 15.53 -25.36
N GLU A 324 -17.84 15.38 -25.93
CA GLU A 324 -19.09 15.57 -25.18
C GLU A 324 -19.26 14.53 -24.06
N GLN A 325 -18.83 13.30 -24.27
CA GLN A 325 -18.90 12.24 -23.26
C GLN A 325 -17.95 12.50 -22.09
N PHE A 326 -16.82 13.16 -22.32
CA PHE A 326 -15.79 13.43 -21.32
C PHE A 326 -15.92 14.80 -20.62
N ARG A 327 -16.85 15.64 -21.06
CA ARG A 327 -17.01 17.02 -20.61
C ARG A 327 -17.01 17.22 -19.08
N ASN A 328 -17.63 16.29 -18.35
CA ASN A 328 -17.77 16.34 -16.88
C ASN A 328 -16.93 15.28 -16.16
N ARG A 329 -15.89 14.77 -16.81
CA ARG A 329 -15.00 13.74 -16.24
C ARG A 329 -13.60 14.30 -16.01
N PRO A 330 -12.82 13.69 -15.11
CA PRO A 330 -11.39 13.99 -15.00
C PRO A 330 -10.69 13.58 -16.30
N VAL A 331 -10.39 14.55 -17.17
CA VAL A 331 -9.77 14.31 -18.47
C VAL A 331 -8.60 15.28 -18.70
N VAL A 332 -7.53 14.76 -19.29
CA VAL A 332 -6.47 15.56 -19.88
C VAL A 332 -6.49 15.31 -21.40
N VAL A 333 -6.70 16.36 -22.16
CA VAL A 333 -6.70 16.33 -23.61
C VAL A 333 -5.29 16.49 -24.13
N LEU A 334 -4.79 15.49 -24.83
CA LEU A 334 -3.44 15.41 -25.37
C LEU A 334 -3.46 15.73 -26.86
N LEU A 335 -3.06 16.96 -27.21
CA LEU A 335 -2.88 17.37 -28.59
C LEU A 335 -1.52 16.88 -29.09
N ASN A 336 -1.53 15.67 -29.68
CA ASN A 336 -0.31 14.96 -30.11
C ASN A 336 0.11 15.30 -31.52
N LYS A 337 1.37 14.99 -31.85
CA LYS A 337 2.06 15.23 -33.12
C LYS A 337 2.26 16.71 -33.43
N THR A 338 2.59 17.50 -32.41
CA THR A 338 2.87 18.94 -32.56
C THR A 338 4.14 19.25 -33.37
N ASP A 339 4.93 18.25 -33.68
CA ASP A 339 6.05 18.26 -34.62
C ASP A 339 5.60 18.36 -36.10
N LEU A 340 4.34 18.07 -36.39
CA LEU A 340 3.74 18.17 -37.71
C LEU A 340 2.91 19.47 -37.86
N PRO A 341 2.60 19.88 -39.13
CA PRO A 341 1.74 21.04 -39.35
C PRO A 341 0.38 20.89 -38.68
N VAL A 342 -0.06 21.91 -37.95
CA VAL A 342 -1.38 21.93 -37.29
C VAL A 342 -2.47 22.17 -38.31
N VAL A 343 -3.41 21.23 -38.42
CA VAL A 343 -4.60 21.27 -39.31
C VAL A 343 -5.86 21.42 -38.47
N MET A 344 -5.86 20.85 -37.26
CA MET A 344 -6.99 20.86 -36.33
C MET A 344 -7.39 22.29 -35.90
N ASP A 345 -8.68 22.61 -35.93
CA ASP A 345 -9.21 23.78 -35.23
C ASP A 345 -9.32 23.47 -33.73
N THR A 346 -8.37 23.98 -32.97
CA THR A 346 -8.33 23.77 -31.51
C THR A 346 -9.39 24.55 -30.75
N SER A 347 -10.04 25.53 -31.38
CA SER A 347 -11.09 26.33 -30.73
C SER A 347 -12.31 25.48 -30.27
N GLU A 348 -12.63 24.41 -31.02
CA GLU A 348 -13.68 23.49 -30.62
C GLU A 348 -13.31 22.71 -29.33
N VAL A 349 -12.03 22.36 -29.18
CA VAL A 349 -11.52 21.66 -27.97
C VAL A 349 -11.51 22.63 -26.76
N GLU A 350 -11.03 23.86 -26.98
CA GLU A 350 -10.95 24.92 -25.98
C GLU A 350 -12.32 25.42 -25.52
N ALA A 351 -13.37 25.23 -26.32
CA ALA A 351 -14.75 25.53 -25.94
C ALA A 351 -15.35 24.53 -24.92
N ILE A 352 -14.80 23.31 -24.86
CA ILE A 352 -15.31 22.23 -23.99
C ILE A 352 -14.42 22.03 -22.78
N PHE A 353 -13.09 22.10 -22.96
CA PHE A 353 -12.10 21.83 -21.93
C PHE A 353 -11.32 23.08 -21.57
N SER A 354 -11.00 23.26 -20.31
CA SER A 354 -10.19 24.38 -19.85
C SER A 354 -8.75 24.27 -20.39
N SER A 355 -8.08 25.41 -20.55
CA SER A 355 -6.67 25.44 -20.98
C SER A 355 -5.74 24.64 -20.07
N GLU A 356 -6.12 24.46 -18.78
CA GLU A 356 -5.35 23.68 -17.80
C GLU A 356 -5.47 22.17 -18.04
N GLN A 357 -6.50 21.72 -18.77
CA GLN A 357 -6.70 20.31 -19.12
C GLN A 357 -6.10 19.94 -20.49
N ILE A 358 -5.60 20.93 -21.24
CA ILE A 358 -5.09 20.71 -22.60
C ILE A 358 -3.56 20.72 -22.57
N VAL A 359 -2.95 19.61 -23.01
CA VAL A 359 -1.50 19.46 -23.12
C VAL A 359 -1.13 19.25 -24.58
N ARG A 360 -0.21 20.08 -25.07
CA ARG A 360 0.40 19.95 -26.40
C ARG A 360 1.65 19.10 -26.28
N LEU A 361 1.75 18.01 -27.06
CA LEU A 361 2.88 17.10 -26.99
C LEU A 361 3.30 16.56 -28.36
N SER A 362 4.54 16.15 -28.45
CA SER A 362 5.06 15.29 -29.51
C SER A 362 5.66 14.06 -28.86
N VAL A 363 4.92 12.97 -28.88
CA VAL A 363 5.40 11.69 -28.28
C VAL A 363 6.67 11.20 -28.98
N LEU A 364 6.81 11.47 -30.29
CA LEU A 364 7.97 11.05 -31.06
C LEU A 364 9.26 11.73 -30.59
N HIS A 365 9.16 12.98 -30.13
CA HIS A 365 10.30 13.80 -29.66
C HIS A 365 10.33 13.97 -28.15
N GLU A 366 9.50 13.23 -27.39
CA GLU A 366 9.39 13.28 -25.92
C GLU A 366 9.13 14.71 -25.39
N GLN A 367 8.46 15.55 -26.18
CA GLN A 367 8.12 16.91 -25.81
C GLN A 367 6.73 17.00 -25.18
N GLY A 368 6.59 17.73 -24.08
CA GLY A 368 5.32 17.98 -23.40
C GLY A 368 4.95 16.96 -22.32
N LEU A 369 5.76 15.94 -22.06
CA LEU A 369 5.51 14.95 -21.00
C LEU A 369 5.64 15.61 -19.61
N GLU A 370 6.59 16.50 -19.39
CA GLU A 370 6.69 17.28 -18.14
C GLU A 370 5.43 18.13 -17.90
N THR A 371 4.84 18.72 -18.96
CA THR A 371 3.59 19.47 -18.84
C THR A 371 2.42 18.56 -18.47
N LEU A 372 2.37 17.34 -19.01
CA LEU A 372 1.37 16.34 -18.63
C LEU A 372 1.51 15.97 -17.15
N GLU A 373 2.74 15.78 -16.69
CA GLU A 373 3.04 15.52 -15.28
C GLU A 373 2.50 16.62 -14.37
N ASP A 374 2.79 17.89 -14.71
CA ASP A 374 2.33 19.05 -13.93
C ASP A 374 0.80 19.19 -13.90
N VAL A 375 0.13 18.86 -15.01
CA VAL A 375 -1.34 18.89 -15.08
C VAL A 375 -1.90 17.81 -14.14
N ILE A 376 -1.39 16.58 -14.18
CA ILE A 376 -1.84 15.50 -13.30
C ILE A 376 -1.57 15.83 -11.83
N LYS A 377 -0.39 16.38 -11.51
CA LYS A 377 -0.06 16.84 -10.15
C LYS A 377 -1.07 17.88 -9.65
N ARG A 378 -1.43 18.86 -10.46
CA ARG A 378 -2.43 19.87 -10.09
C ARG A 378 -3.82 19.28 -9.91
N MET A 379 -4.25 18.37 -10.77
CA MET A 379 -5.57 17.76 -10.70
C MET A 379 -5.79 16.93 -9.44
N PHE A 380 -4.79 16.17 -9.02
CA PHE A 380 -4.93 15.19 -7.95
C PHE A 380 -4.28 15.58 -6.63
N PHE A 381 -3.34 16.53 -6.64
CA PHE A 381 -2.55 16.94 -5.47
C PHE A 381 -2.60 18.46 -5.22
N GLY A 382 -3.46 19.21 -5.91
CA GLY A 382 -3.58 20.66 -5.72
C GLY A 382 -2.31 21.47 -6.05
N GLY A 383 -1.32 20.85 -6.68
CA GLY A 383 -0.02 21.46 -7.02
C GLY A 383 1.04 21.37 -5.91
N GLU A 384 0.67 21.01 -4.70
CA GLU A 384 1.59 20.90 -3.55
C GLU A 384 1.93 19.43 -3.25
N LEU A 385 2.82 18.86 -4.04
CA LEU A 385 3.38 17.52 -3.76
C LEU A 385 4.50 17.53 -2.69
N GLU A 386 4.90 18.68 -2.17
CA GLU A 386 6.06 18.85 -1.29
C GLU A 386 5.66 19.15 0.17
N SER A 387 4.73 18.41 0.76
CA SER A 387 4.61 18.50 2.21
C SER A 387 5.80 17.80 2.89
N ALA A 388 6.50 18.51 3.77
CA ALA A 388 7.59 17.95 4.59
C ALA A 388 7.11 16.83 5.54
N ASP A 389 5.81 16.78 5.84
CA ASP A 389 5.17 15.75 6.66
C ASP A 389 4.58 14.65 5.74
N LEU A 390 5.36 13.56 5.57
CA LEU A 390 4.96 12.38 4.79
C LEU A 390 4.00 11.45 5.57
N THR A 391 3.27 11.97 6.57
CA THR A 391 2.26 11.18 7.29
C THR A 391 0.96 11.16 6.50
N TYR A 392 0.89 10.27 5.53
CA TYR A 392 -0.32 10.03 4.75
C TYR A 392 -1.14 8.88 5.32
N VAL A 393 -2.47 9.03 5.33
CA VAL A 393 -3.41 7.93 5.57
C VAL A 393 -3.81 7.38 4.21
N SER A 394 -3.35 6.19 3.87
CA SER A 394 -3.56 5.58 2.54
C SER A 394 -4.50 4.36 2.57
N ASN A 395 -4.73 3.78 3.74
CA ASN A 395 -5.53 2.57 3.91
C ASN A 395 -7.00 2.91 4.21
N VAL A 396 -7.92 2.30 3.46
CA VAL A 396 -9.38 2.50 3.61
C VAL A 396 -9.85 2.20 5.04
N ARG A 397 -9.31 1.14 5.68
CA ARG A 397 -9.61 0.80 7.09
C ARG A 397 -9.24 1.96 8.02
N HIS A 398 -8.06 2.55 7.85
CA HIS A 398 -7.61 3.69 8.66
C HIS A 398 -8.51 4.91 8.45
N ILE A 399 -8.85 5.22 7.20
CA ILE A 399 -9.74 6.34 6.85
C ILE A 399 -11.11 6.17 7.51
N THR A 400 -11.67 4.96 7.45
CA THR A 400 -12.99 4.64 8.04
C THR A 400 -12.95 4.77 9.55
N LEU A 401 -11.95 4.19 10.23
CA LEU A 401 -11.83 4.25 11.69
C LEU A 401 -11.59 5.69 12.20
N LEU A 402 -10.73 6.46 11.52
CA LEU A 402 -10.54 7.88 11.83
C LEU A 402 -11.82 8.69 11.63
N GLY A 403 -12.57 8.41 10.55
CA GLY A 403 -13.86 9.05 10.28
C GLY A 403 -14.90 8.75 11.36
N HIS A 404 -15.00 7.49 11.80
CA HIS A 404 -15.90 7.10 12.89
C HIS A 404 -15.49 7.75 14.21
N ALA A 405 -14.19 7.70 14.57
CA ALA A 405 -13.69 8.35 15.79
C ALA A 405 -13.98 9.85 15.81
N ARG A 406 -13.79 10.51 14.67
CA ARG A 406 -14.16 11.92 14.51
C ARG A 406 -15.64 12.16 14.73
N GLN A 407 -16.51 11.33 14.14
CA GLN A 407 -17.95 11.48 14.30
C GLN A 407 -18.36 11.29 15.76
N SER A 408 -17.86 10.28 16.44
CA SER A 408 -18.14 10.08 17.88
C SER A 408 -17.72 11.26 18.74
N LEU A 409 -16.58 11.93 18.42
CA LEU A 409 -16.15 13.13 19.14
C LEU A 409 -17.07 14.35 18.83
N VAL A 410 -17.57 14.46 17.59
CA VAL A 410 -18.58 15.50 17.24
C VAL A 410 -19.87 15.26 18.00
N ASP A 411 -20.35 14.01 18.05
CA ASP A 411 -21.56 13.63 18.79
C ASP A 411 -21.40 13.94 20.29
N ALA A 412 -20.21 13.69 20.89
CA ALA A 412 -19.92 14.07 22.28
C ALA A 412 -19.98 15.57 22.51
N MET A 413 -19.46 16.38 21.58
CA MET A 413 -19.53 17.85 21.68
C MET A 413 -20.97 18.35 21.55
N GLU A 414 -21.73 17.86 20.58
CA GLU A 414 -23.14 18.21 20.39
C GLU A 414 -23.99 17.82 21.59
N ALA A 415 -23.80 16.60 22.12
CA ALA A 415 -24.47 16.14 23.33
C ALA A 415 -24.16 17.05 24.54
N THR A 416 -22.91 17.50 24.65
CA THR A 416 -22.48 18.44 25.70
C THR A 416 -23.18 19.81 25.54
N ASP A 417 -23.31 20.32 24.31
CA ASP A 417 -23.92 21.61 24.02
C ASP A 417 -25.41 21.66 24.32
N ILE A 418 -26.13 20.56 24.14
CA ILE A 418 -27.56 20.45 24.47
C ILE A 418 -27.83 20.00 25.91
N GLY A 419 -26.78 19.88 26.72
CA GLY A 419 -26.88 19.57 28.15
C GLY A 419 -27.24 18.11 28.49
N ILE A 420 -26.86 17.17 27.63
CA ILE A 420 -26.97 15.74 27.93
C ILE A 420 -26.10 15.39 29.16
N PRO A 421 -26.57 14.50 30.05
CA PRO A 421 -25.79 14.06 31.18
C PRO A 421 -24.43 13.51 30.79
N ILE A 422 -23.38 13.85 31.59
CA ILE A 422 -21.98 13.61 31.26
C ILE A 422 -21.62 12.11 31.16
N ASP A 423 -22.34 11.25 31.88
CA ASP A 423 -22.23 9.79 31.82
C ASP A 423 -22.63 9.22 30.45
N ILE A 424 -23.52 9.90 29.74
CA ILE A 424 -23.92 9.56 28.37
C ILE A 424 -22.87 10.08 27.38
N VAL A 425 -22.40 11.33 27.56
CA VAL A 425 -21.33 11.92 26.73
C VAL A 425 -20.05 11.08 26.78
N GLN A 426 -19.75 10.50 27.93
CA GLN A 426 -18.59 9.60 28.12
C GLN A 426 -18.60 8.43 27.14
N ILE A 427 -19.77 7.92 26.75
CA ILE A 427 -19.92 6.77 25.85
C ILE A 427 -19.31 7.12 24.47
N ASP A 428 -19.60 8.30 23.95
CA ASP A 428 -19.11 8.72 22.65
C ASP A 428 -17.59 8.96 22.65
N VAL A 429 -17.07 9.59 23.71
CA VAL A 429 -15.62 9.75 23.89
C VAL A 429 -14.90 8.39 24.00
N ARG A 430 -15.48 7.43 24.73
CA ARG A 430 -14.97 6.06 24.84
C ARG A 430 -14.99 5.35 23.50
N THR A 431 -16.08 5.48 22.74
CA THR A 431 -16.20 4.90 21.40
C THR A 431 -15.12 5.42 20.46
N ALA A 432 -14.84 6.72 20.48
CA ALA A 432 -13.75 7.30 19.69
C ALA A 432 -12.38 6.72 20.12
N TRP A 433 -12.13 6.60 21.43
CA TRP A 433 -10.90 6.01 21.95
C TRP A 433 -10.71 4.54 21.55
N GLU A 434 -11.79 3.74 21.54
CA GLU A 434 -11.79 2.34 21.11
C GLU A 434 -11.51 2.22 19.60
N GLN A 435 -12.14 3.05 18.76
CA GLN A 435 -11.92 3.08 17.31
C GLN A 435 -10.48 3.44 16.95
N LEU A 436 -9.88 4.39 17.65
CA LEU A 436 -8.45 4.69 17.52
C LEU A 436 -7.57 3.53 18.01
N GLY A 437 -8.03 2.75 18.99
CA GLY A 437 -7.37 1.53 19.45
C GLY A 437 -7.41 0.41 18.41
N GLU A 438 -8.55 0.22 17.77
CA GLU A 438 -8.70 -0.73 16.68
C GLU A 438 -7.77 -0.42 15.50
N LEU A 439 -7.53 0.88 15.23
CA LEU A 439 -6.63 1.31 14.17
C LEU A 439 -5.20 0.80 14.37
N ILE A 440 -4.67 0.86 15.57
CA ILE A 440 -3.32 0.38 15.91
C ILE A 440 -3.25 -1.09 16.32
N GLY A 441 -4.41 -1.75 16.50
CA GLY A 441 -4.49 -3.17 16.80
C GLY A 441 -4.61 -3.52 18.28
N ASP A 442 -4.92 -2.55 19.17
CA ASP A 442 -5.06 -2.81 20.61
C ASP A 442 -6.34 -3.59 20.98
N SER A 443 -7.38 -3.51 20.12
CA SER A 443 -8.68 -4.16 20.33
C SER A 443 -9.27 -4.69 19.04
N VAL A 444 -8.57 -5.65 18.41
CA VAL A 444 -9.01 -6.29 17.14
C VAL A 444 -9.38 -7.74 17.37
N SER A 445 -10.38 -8.22 16.60
CA SER A 445 -10.74 -9.63 16.60
C SER A 445 -9.71 -10.49 15.84
N ASP A 446 -9.55 -11.74 16.27
CA ASP A 446 -8.66 -12.69 15.57
C ASP A 446 -9.04 -12.83 14.10
N SER A 447 -10.35 -12.80 13.76
CA SER A 447 -10.84 -12.89 12.38
C SER A 447 -10.39 -11.72 11.52
N LEU A 448 -10.33 -10.49 12.05
CA LEU A 448 -9.83 -9.34 11.32
C LEU A 448 -8.31 -9.43 11.12
N ILE A 449 -7.58 -9.87 12.14
CA ILE A 449 -6.14 -10.14 12.04
C ILE A 449 -5.88 -11.15 10.92
N ASP A 450 -6.58 -12.28 10.91
CA ASP A 450 -6.43 -13.31 9.87
C ASP A 450 -6.76 -12.78 8.47
N GLN A 451 -7.81 -11.98 8.34
CA GLN A 451 -8.20 -11.36 7.08
C GLN A 451 -7.12 -10.42 6.54
N ILE A 452 -6.53 -9.57 7.40
CA ILE A 452 -5.47 -8.64 7.00
C ILE A 452 -4.24 -9.42 6.54
N PHE A 453 -3.76 -10.40 7.32
CA PHE A 453 -2.54 -11.12 7.00
C PHE A 453 -2.68 -12.11 5.85
N SER A 454 -3.90 -12.61 5.56
CA SER A 454 -4.15 -13.47 4.39
C SER A 454 -3.84 -12.80 3.05
N GLN A 455 -3.78 -11.46 3.00
CA GLN A 455 -3.45 -10.68 1.80
C GLN A 455 -1.93 -10.54 1.57
N PHE A 456 -1.12 -11.02 2.51
CA PHE A 456 0.33 -10.93 2.43
C PHE A 456 0.92 -12.08 1.61
N CYS A 457 2.16 -11.87 1.16
CA CYS A 457 2.90 -12.93 0.47
C CYS A 457 3.32 -14.03 1.44
N LEU A 458 3.44 -15.26 0.95
CA LEU A 458 4.06 -16.36 1.67
C LEU A 458 5.53 -15.98 2.01
N GLY A 459 5.97 -16.25 3.22
CA GLY A 459 7.34 -15.94 3.67
C GLY A 459 7.55 -14.51 4.22
N LYS A 460 6.43 -13.75 4.40
CA LYS A 460 6.41 -12.42 5.01
C LYS A 460 5.58 -12.38 6.27
#